data_6f118df11457c6de443a304fbf64fdf2
#
_entry.id   6f118df11457c6de443a304fbf64fdf2
#
_cell.length_a   1.000
_cell.length_b   1.000
_cell.length_c   1.000
_cell.angle_alpha   90.00
_cell.angle_beta   90.00
_cell.angle_gamma   90.00
#
_symmetry.space_group_name_H-M   'P 1'
#
loop_
_entity.id
_entity.type
_entity.pdbx_description
1 polymer ?
#
loop_
_entity_poly.entity_id
_entity_poly.type
_entity_poly.pdbx_seq_one_letter_code
_entity_poly.pdbx_strand_id
1 'polypeptide(L)'
;VPARCGIRLLAKMDVSGGTDEQKVIFYTSLYHTMIDPRIYTDVDGQYMGADGKAHKSDTFTKRTIFSGWDVFRSQMPLQTIINPVLVNDFVEVIDNDGRGEWP
;
A
#
# COMPACT_ATOMS: atom_id res chain seq x y z
N VAL A 1 -3.43 7.94 10.52
CA VAL A 1 -2.06 8.03 9.98
C VAL A 1 -1.62 9.47 10.11
N PRO A 2 -0.53 9.78 10.82
CA PRO A 2 -0.10 11.16 10.97
C PRO A 2 0.18 11.80 9.62
N ALA A 3 -0.25 13.05 9.44
CA ALA A 3 -0.10 13.83 8.19
C ALA A 3 1.34 13.80 7.62
N ARG A 4 2.33 13.68 8.49
CA ARG A 4 3.75 13.54 8.13
C ARG A 4 4.05 12.29 7.30
N CYS A 5 3.29 11.21 7.45
CA CYS A 5 3.51 9.97 6.70
C CYS A 5 3.06 10.11 5.24
N GLY A 6 1.93 10.77 5.01
CA GLY A 6 1.43 11.06 3.66
C GLY A 6 2.37 11.98 2.89
N ILE A 7 2.88 13.04 3.54
CA ILE A 7 3.85 13.98 2.92
C ILE A 7 5.14 13.25 2.52
N ARG A 8 5.65 12.35 3.36
CA ARG A 8 6.87 11.58 3.05
C ARG A 8 6.70 10.65 1.85
N LEU A 9 5.50 10.09 1.66
CA LEU A 9 5.21 9.25 0.50
C LEU A 9 5.10 10.08 -0.78
N LEU A 10 4.44 11.23 -0.74
CA LEU A 10 4.34 12.15 -1.88
C LEU A 10 5.71 12.73 -2.27
N ALA A 11 6.56 13.00 -1.29
CA ALA A 11 7.92 13.52 -1.51
C ALA A 11 8.89 12.51 -2.17
N LYS A 12 8.48 11.26 -2.38
CA LYS A 12 9.27 10.27 -3.13
C LYS A 12 9.37 10.60 -4.63
N MET A 13 8.45 11.42 -5.13
CA MET A 13 8.48 11.93 -6.50
C MET A 13 8.49 13.46 -6.47
N ASP A 14 9.59 14.05 -6.89
CA ASP A 14 9.71 15.50 -7.02
C ASP A 14 9.57 15.88 -8.50
N VAL A 15 8.63 16.76 -8.79
CA VAL A 15 8.29 17.19 -10.15
C VAL A 15 8.54 18.68 -10.31
N SER A 16 9.36 19.03 -11.27
CA SER A 16 9.66 20.41 -11.66
C SER A 16 9.08 20.74 -13.06
N GLY A 17 8.76 22.01 -13.27
CA GLY A 17 8.14 22.47 -14.52
C GLY A 17 6.61 22.33 -14.51
N GLY A 18 5.99 22.64 -15.65
CA GLY A 18 4.54 22.69 -15.79
C GLY A 18 3.87 23.85 -15.06
N THR A 19 2.55 23.93 -15.14
CA THR A 19 1.73 24.91 -14.42
C THR A 19 1.43 24.42 -13.00
N ASP A 20 1.02 25.33 -12.12
CA ASP A 20 0.61 24.96 -10.76
C ASP A 20 -0.60 24.00 -10.76
N GLU A 21 -1.54 24.20 -11.69
CA GLU A 21 -2.66 23.29 -11.89
C GLU A 21 -2.21 21.87 -12.26
N GLN A 22 -1.25 21.74 -13.16
CA GLN A 22 -0.68 20.44 -13.55
C GLN A 22 0.00 19.75 -12.37
N LYS A 23 0.70 20.50 -11.52
CA LYS A 23 1.31 19.95 -10.29
C LYS A 23 0.25 19.46 -9.29
N VAL A 24 -0.82 20.23 -9.12
CA VAL A 24 -1.96 19.82 -8.26
C VAL A 24 -2.57 18.52 -8.77
N ILE A 25 -2.82 18.41 -10.07
CA ILE A 25 -3.35 17.19 -10.69
C ILE A 25 -2.41 16.01 -10.46
N PHE A 26 -1.10 16.21 -10.69
CA PHE A 26 -0.09 15.18 -10.51
C PHE A 26 -0.05 14.64 -9.08
N TYR A 27 0.12 15.52 -8.10
CA TYR A 27 0.21 15.09 -6.69
C TYR A 27 -1.10 14.54 -6.13
N THR A 28 -2.25 15.03 -6.60
CA THR A 28 -3.56 14.48 -6.26
C THR A 28 -3.70 13.07 -6.81
N SER A 29 -3.30 12.84 -8.05
CA SER A 29 -3.32 11.51 -8.67
C SER A 29 -2.38 10.55 -7.96
N LEU A 30 -1.17 11.00 -7.62
CA LEU A 30 -0.20 10.23 -6.85
C LEU A 30 -0.75 9.84 -5.47
N TYR A 31 -1.39 10.78 -4.78
CA TYR A 31 -2.06 10.53 -3.50
C TYR A 31 -3.13 9.45 -3.63
N HIS A 32 -3.96 9.49 -4.67
CA HIS A 32 -5.00 8.50 -4.91
C HIS A 32 -4.43 7.08 -5.09
N THR A 33 -3.24 6.93 -5.67
CA THR A 33 -2.60 5.61 -5.80
C THR A 33 -2.17 5.00 -4.47
N MET A 34 -2.16 5.81 -3.39
CA MET A 34 -1.72 5.42 -2.05
C MET A 34 -2.86 5.21 -1.06
N ILE A 35 -4.12 5.48 -1.46
CA ILE A 35 -5.29 5.32 -0.59
C ILE A 35 -5.55 3.85 -0.29
N ASP A 36 -5.55 3.02 -1.31
CA ASP A 36 -5.66 1.58 -1.18
C ASP A 36 -4.38 0.91 -1.75
N PRO A 37 -3.96 -0.13 -1.13
CA PRO A 37 -4.54 -0.88 0.00
C PRO A 37 -4.23 -0.27 1.35
N ARG A 38 -5.23 -0.21 2.18
CA ARG A 38 -5.14 0.34 3.53
C ARG A 38 -4.43 -0.63 4.47
N ILE A 39 -3.81 -0.08 5.50
CA ILE A 39 -3.25 -0.88 6.59
C ILE A 39 -4.42 -1.54 7.34
N TYR A 40 -4.33 -2.84 7.51
CA TYR A 40 -5.31 -3.67 8.21
C TYR A 40 -4.74 -4.24 9.52
N THR A 41 -3.43 -4.16 9.71
CA THR A 41 -2.75 -4.52 10.95
C THR A 41 -3.00 -3.46 12.00
N ASP A 42 -3.30 -3.89 13.23
CA ASP A 42 -3.43 -3.02 14.39
C ASP A 42 -2.05 -2.52 14.86
N VAL A 43 -2.02 -1.57 15.77
CA VAL A 43 -0.78 -0.92 16.26
C VAL A 43 0.17 -1.89 16.98
N ASP A 44 -0.36 -2.98 17.51
CA ASP A 44 0.40 -4.04 18.20
C ASP A 44 0.85 -5.18 17.28
N GLY A 45 0.60 -5.05 15.96
CA GLY A 45 0.95 -6.04 14.94
C GLY A 45 -0.10 -7.13 14.73
N GLN A 46 -1.24 -7.06 15.43
CA GLN A 46 -2.32 -8.03 15.26
C GLN A 46 -3.19 -7.72 14.03
N TYR A 47 -3.72 -8.76 13.41
CA TYR A 47 -4.66 -8.66 12.30
C TYR A 47 -5.55 -9.90 12.24
N MET A 48 -6.71 -9.77 11.59
CA MET A 48 -7.60 -10.89 11.32
C MET A 48 -7.16 -11.62 10.05
N GLY A 49 -6.93 -12.90 10.14
CA GLY A 49 -6.65 -13.77 8.99
C GLY A 49 -7.91 -14.11 8.19
N ALA A 50 -7.74 -14.68 7.01
CA ALA A 50 -8.84 -15.19 6.20
C ALA A 50 -9.56 -16.38 6.85
N ASP A 51 -8.89 -17.06 7.79
CA ASP A 51 -9.45 -18.13 8.64
C ASP A 51 -10.36 -17.62 9.76
N GLY A 52 -10.54 -16.31 9.90
CA GLY A 52 -11.33 -15.67 10.95
C GLY A 52 -10.69 -15.66 12.33
N LYS A 53 -9.39 -15.93 12.41
CA LYS A 53 -8.63 -15.89 13.67
C LYS A 53 -7.71 -14.69 13.73
N ALA A 54 -7.38 -14.27 14.95
CA ALA A 54 -6.40 -13.21 15.16
C ALA A 54 -4.98 -13.80 15.05
N HIS A 55 -4.17 -13.19 14.22
CA HIS A 55 -2.76 -13.49 14.00
C HIS A 55 -1.91 -12.28 14.35
N LYS A 56 -0.61 -12.48 14.49
CA LYS A 56 0.35 -11.41 14.71
C LYS A 56 1.55 -11.58 13.79
N SER A 57 1.95 -10.53 13.12
CA SER A 57 3.17 -10.51 12.30
C SER A 57 4.08 -9.35 12.69
N ASP A 58 5.37 -9.65 12.80
CA ASP A 58 6.43 -8.67 13.00
C ASP A 58 7.25 -8.45 11.70
N THR A 59 6.96 -9.22 10.62
CA THR A 59 7.73 -9.22 9.37
C THR A 59 7.09 -8.42 8.26
N PHE A 60 5.75 -8.37 8.21
CA PHE A 60 5.00 -7.63 7.20
C PHE A 60 3.79 -6.94 7.81
N THR A 61 3.26 -5.95 7.08
CA THR A 61 2.04 -5.26 7.44
C THR A 61 0.87 -5.82 6.65
N LYS A 62 -0.11 -6.45 7.33
CA LYS A 62 -1.35 -6.89 6.68
C LYS A 62 -2.08 -5.68 6.10
N ARG A 63 -2.42 -5.75 4.83
CA ARG A 63 -3.18 -4.72 4.13
C ARG A 63 -4.52 -5.27 3.66
N THR A 64 -5.46 -4.37 3.37
CA THR A 64 -6.77 -4.76 2.86
C THR A 64 -6.65 -5.38 1.48
N ILE A 65 -7.62 -6.23 1.14
CA ILE A 65 -7.76 -6.77 -0.22
C ILE A 65 -8.06 -5.63 -1.20
N PHE A 66 -7.52 -5.74 -2.38
CA PHE A 66 -7.72 -4.82 -3.51
C PHE A 66 -8.10 -5.63 -4.76
N SER A 67 -8.66 -4.95 -5.75
CA SER A 67 -8.96 -5.59 -7.03
C SER A 67 -7.68 -5.77 -7.85
N GLY A 68 -7.11 -6.97 -7.87
CA GLY A 68 -5.92 -7.29 -8.66
C GLY A 68 -6.11 -7.02 -10.15
N TRP A 69 -7.33 -7.22 -10.63
CA TRP A 69 -7.72 -6.94 -12.01
C TRP A 69 -7.51 -5.48 -12.42
N ASP A 70 -7.78 -4.54 -11.52
CA ASP A 70 -7.69 -3.12 -11.82
C ASP A 70 -6.28 -2.57 -11.61
N VAL A 71 -5.58 -3.01 -10.55
CA VAL A 71 -4.33 -2.39 -10.10
C VAL A 71 -3.08 -2.89 -10.80
N PHE A 72 -3.12 -4.05 -11.47
CA PHE A 72 -1.93 -4.65 -12.09
C PHE A 72 -1.38 -3.84 -13.27
N ARG A 73 -2.22 -3.05 -13.92
CA ARG A 73 -1.85 -2.31 -15.14
C ARG A 73 -0.93 -1.12 -14.88
N SER A 74 -1.14 -0.42 -13.78
CA SER A 74 -0.42 0.83 -13.51
C SER A 74 -0.07 1.02 -12.04
N GLN A 75 -1.01 0.86 -11.12
CA GLN A 75 -0.80 1.16 -9.71
C GLN A 75 0.30 0.29 -9.09
N MET A 76 0.25 -1.02 -9.26
CA MET A 76 1.27 -1.93 -8.73
C MET A 76 2.65 -1.74 -9.37
N PRO A 77 2.79 -1.63 -10.70
CA PRO A 77 4.06 -1.28 -11.32
C PRO A 77 4.63 0.04 -10.80
N LEU A 78 3.81 1.07 -10.64
CA LEU A 78 4.24 2.35 -10.06
C LEU A 78 4.72 2.17 -8.62
N GLN A 79 3.96 1.48 -7.78
CA GLN A 79 4.33 1.24 -6.37
C GLN A 79 5.61 0.40 -6.25
N THR A 80 5.86 -0.51 -7.18
CA THR A 80 7.11 -1.29 -7.22
C THR A 80 8.34 -0.38 -7.35
N ILE A 81 8.20 0.73 -8.08
CA ILE A 81 9.28 1.71 -8.27
C ILE A 81 9.41 2.63 -7.06
N ILE A 82 8.30 3.23 -6.59
CA ILE A 82 8.33 4.30 -5.59
C ILE A 82 8.18 3.80 -4.14
N ASN A 83 7.59 2.63 -3.95
CA ASN A 83 7.32 2.07 -2.62
C ASN A 83 7.39 0.53 -2.59
N PRO A 84 8.56 -0.09 -2.87
CA PRO A 84 8.69 -1.53 -2.97
C PRO A 84 8.30 -2.27 -1.68
N VAL A 85 8.46 -1.64 -0.51
CA VAL A 85 8.04 -2.23 0.78
C VAL A 85 6.54 -2.54 0.80
N LEU A 86 5.72 -1.63 0.28
CA LEU A 86 4.27 -1.85 0.17
C LEU A 86 3.94 -3.05 -0.71
N VAL A 87 4.68 -3.20 -1.82
CA VAL A 87 4.47 -4.34 -2.75
C VAL A 87 4.91 -5.65 -2.11
N ASN A 88 6.00 -5.66 -1.37
CA ASN A 88 6.43 -6.84 -0.61
C ASN A 88 5.40 -7.26 0.44
N ASP A 89 4.86 -6.30 1.22
CA ASP A 89 3.76 -6.57 2.14
C ASP A 89 2.58 -7.26 1.44
N PHE A 90 2.29 -6.83 0.21
CA PHE A 90 1.23 -7.42 -0.61
C PHE A 90 1.50 -8.84 -1.04
N VAL A 91 2.71 -9.11 -1.51
CA VAL A 91 3.11 -10.46 -1.94
C VAL A 91 2.98 -11.41 -0.76
N GLU A 92 3.46 -11.03 0.42
CA GLU A 92 3.33 -11.82 1.64
C GLU A 92 1.86 -12.08 2.01
N VAL A 93 1.00 -11.06 1.92
CA VAL A 93 -0.43 -11.21 2.21
C VAL A 93 -1.09 -12.21 1.26
N ILE A 94 -0.82 -12.08 -0.06
CA ILE A 94 -1.42 -12.96 -1.06
C ILE A 94 -0.90 -14.39 -0.92
N ASP A 95 0.38 -14.55 -0.65
CA ASP A 95 1.00 -15.87 -0.46
C ASP A 95 0.41 -16.59 0.75
N ASN A 96 0.31 -15.90 1.89
CA ASN A 96 -0.28 -16.46 3.10
C ASN A 96 -1.77 -16.76 2.93
N ASP A 97 -2.55 -15.86 2.32
CA ASP A 97 -3.98 -16.09 2.02
C ASP A 97 -4.16 -17.28 1.06
N GLY A 98 -3.28 -17.40 0.05
CA GLY A 98 -3.36 -18.46 -0.96
C GLY A 98 -2.97 -19.85 -0.45
N ARG A 99 -2.04 -19.91 0.51
CA ARG A 99 -1.61 -21.19 1.11
C ARG A 99 -2.49 -21.62 2.27
N GLY A 100 -3.28 -20.70 2.83
CA GLY A 100 -3.97 -20.92 4.11
C GLY A 100 -3.02 -21.07 5.28
N GLU A 101 -1.76 -20.70 5.08
CA GLU A 101 -0.71 -20.70 6.09
C GLU A 101 -0.61 -19.30 6.69
N TRP A 102 -1.01 -19.20 7.94
CA TRP A 102 -0.88 -17.95 8.69
C TRP A 102 0.16 -18.13 9.78
N PRO A 103 1.12 -17.22 9.91
CA PRO A 103 2.10 -17.26 10.99
C PRO A 103 1.45 -17.10 12.37
#